data_c0cb2caa6a2d828ae46f50190d47fee4
#
_entry.id   c0cb2caa6a2d828ae46f50190d47fee4
#
_cell.length_a   1.000
_cell.length_b   1.000
_cell.length_c   1.000
_cell.angle_alpha   90.00
_cell.angle_beta   90.00
_cell.angle_gamma   90.00
#
_symmetry.space_group_name_H-M   'P 1'
#
loop_
_entity.id
_entity.type
_entity.pdbx_description
1 polymer ?
#
loop_
_entity_poly.entity_id
_entity_poly.type
_entity_poly.pdbx_seq_one_letter_code
_entity_poly.pdbx_strand_id
1 'polypeptide(L)'
;DEVERLEAMSPEERFSFWRGELSRCIRCNACRNVCPACTCETCVFDNHNLGTDNKAAASDFEENFFHIIRAFHVTSRCTDCGECSRVCPQHIPLHLLNRKFIKDTNELYGAYQAGADLESRPPLMDFRKDDCEPSVVYERGGVKG
;
A
#
# COMPACT_ATOMS: atom_id res chain seq x y z
N ASP A 1 18.22 0.12 5.04
CA ASP A 1 16.92 -0.46 4.70
C ASP A 1 16.35 0.28 3.50
N GLU A 2 15.66 -0.43 2.59
CA GLU A 2 15.09 0.18 1.37
C GLU A 2 13.94 1.15 1.67
N VAL A 3 13.16 0.88 2.71
CA VAL A 3 12.10 1.80 3.15
C VAL A 3 12.72 3.10 3.66
N GLU A 4 13.75 3.03 4.48
CA GLU A 4 14.48 4.21 4.97
C GLU A 4 15.11 5.01 3.82
N ARG A 5 15.65 4.33 2.81
CA ARG A 5 16.17 5.00 1.62
C ARG A 5 15.09 5.79 0.89
N LEU A 6 13.89 5.23 0.76
CA LEU A 6 12.76 5.93 0.15
C LEU A 6 12.24 7.08 1.02
N GLU A 7 12.27 6.92 2.33
CA GLU A 7 11.90 7.98 3.27
C GLU A 7 12.87 9.17 3.25
N ALA A 8 14.14 8.91 2.98
CA ALA A 8 15.18 9.94 2.87
C ALA A 8 15.08 10.78 1.59
N MET A 9 14.34 10.31 0.59
CA MET A 9 14.08 11.08 -0.64
C MET A 9 13.14 12.26 -0.38
N SER A 10 13.28 13.34 -1.18
CA SER A 10 12.26 14.38 -1.19
C SER A 10 10.89 13.83 -1.63
N PRO A 11 9.79 14.51 -1.30
CA PRO A 11 8.46 14.10 -1.77
C PRO A 11 8.38 13.94 -3.30
N GLU A 12 9.02 14.85 -4.04
CA GLU A 12 9.04 14.86 -5.50
C GLU A 12 9.82 13.67 -6.06
N GLU A 13 10.99 13.37 -5.49
CA GLU A 13 11.81 12.22 -5.88
C GLU A 13 11.10 10.90 -5.60
N ARG A 14 10.48 10.79 -4.43
CA ARG A 14 9.71 9.60 -4.03
C ARG A 14 8.48 9.41 -4.90
N PHE A 15 7.77 10.49 -5.24
CA PHE A 15 6.65 10.44 -6.18
C PHE A 15 7.10 9.98 -7.57
N SER A 16 8.19 10.52 -8.08
CA SER A 16 8.77 10.15 -9.37
C SER A 16 9.22 8.69 -9.39
N PHE A 17 9.83 8.21 -8.32
CA PHE A 17 10.21 6.80 -8.18
C PHE A 17 8.97 5.89 -8.29
N TRP A 18 7.95 6.12 -7.49
CA TRP A 18 6.75 5.28 -7.52
C TRP A 18 5.97 5.40 -8.82
N ARG A 19 5.88 6.57 -9.39
CA ARG A 19 5.26 6.78 -10.69
C ARG A 19 5.98 5.96 -11.76
N GLY A 20 7.30 5.97 -11.80
CA GLY A 20 8.09 5.17 -12.72
C GLY A 20 7.90 3.66 -12.51
N GLU A 21 7.95 3.20 -11.27
CA GLU A 21 7.77 1.79 -10.94
C GLU A 21 6.36 1.28 -11.27
N LEU A 22 5.34 1.97 -10.81
CA LEU A 22 3.95 1.53 -10.94
C LEU A 22 3.41 1.67 -12.36
N SER A 23 3.95 2.57 -13.18
CA SER A 23 3.55 2.72 -14.59
C SER A 23 3.87 1.50 -15.45
N ARG A 24 4.81 0.65 -14.99
CA ARG A 24 5.12 -0.62 -15.67
C ARG A 24 4.05 -1.69 -15.49
N CYS A 25 3.08 -1.46 -14.62
CA CYS A 25 2.01 -2.42 -14.36
C CYS A 25 1.20 -2.73 -15.62
N ILE A 26 1.01 -4.01 -15.90
CA ILE A 26 0.17 -4.50 -17.02
C ILE A 26 -1.22 -4.94 -16.58
N ARG A 27 -1.56 -4.71 -15.31
CA ARG A 27 -2.85 -5.10 -14.71
C ARG A 27 -3.17 -6.60 -14.86
N CYS A 28 -2.17 -7.46 -14.74
CA CYS A 28 -2.37 -8.90 -14.75
C CYS A 28 -3.04 -9.45 -13.48
N ASN A 29 -3.15 -8.63 -12.42
CA ASN A 29 -3.71 -8.98 -11.11
C ASN A 29 -2.99 -10.11 -10.36
N ALA A 30 -1.81 -10.54 -10.78
CA ALA A 30 -1.07 -11.62 -10.12
C ALA A 30 -0.77 -11.29 -8.65
N CYS A 31 -0.37 -10.05 -8.35
CA CYS A 31 -0.09 -9.59 -6.98
C CYS A 31 -1.33 -9.65 -6.08
N ARG A 32 -2.51 -9.38 -6.62
CA ARG A 32 -3.78 -9.50 -5.92
C ARG A 32 -4.16 -10.97 -5.71
N ASN A 33 -4.03 -11.77 -6.76
CA ASN A 33 -4.48 -13.16 -6.73
C ASN A 33 -3.61 -14.06 -5.84
N VAL A 34 -2.32 -13.75 -5.68
CA VAL A 34 -1.41 -14.51 -4.81
C VAL A 34 -1.51 -14.07 -3.35
N CYS A 35 -2.00 -12.88 -3.08
CA CYS A 35 -1.94 -12.29 -1.74
C CYS A 35 -2.92 -12.95 -0.77
N PRO A 36 -2.46 -13.54 0.34
CA PRO A 36 -3.33 -14.14 1.34
C PRO A 36 -4.22 -13.14 2.07
N ALA A 37 -3.87 -11.85 2.02
CA ALA A 37 -4.66 -10.77 2.62
C ALA A 37 -5.75 -10.22 1.68
N CYS A 38 -5.71 -10.51 0.38
CA CYS A 38 -6.75 -10.14 -0.59
C CYS A 38 -7.87 -11.18 -0.59
N THR A 39 -8.80 -11.08 0.35
CA THR A 39 -9.86 -12.06 0.62
C THR A 39 -11.25 -11.57 0.23
N CYS A 40 -11.37 -10.44 -0.46
CA CYS A 40 -12.65 -9.90 -0.91
C CYS A 40 -13.32 -10.87 -1.89
N GLU A 41 -14.61 -11.10 -1.72
CA GLU A 41 -15.43 -11.89 -2.66
C GLU A 41 -15.49 -11.21 -4.03
N THR A 42 -15.67 -9.89 -4.04
CA THR A 42 -15.59 -9.05 -5.24
C THR A 42 -14.68 -7.86 -4.98
N CYS A 43 -13.68 -7.67 -5.82
CA CYS A 43 -12.78 -6.54 -5.71
C CYS A 43 -13.41 -5.26 -6.24
N VAL A 44 -13.21 -4.15 -5.55
CA VAL A 44 -13.69 -2.83 -6.00
C VAL A 44 -13.15 -2.45 -7.39
N PHE A 45 -11.97 -2.91 -7.75
CA PHE A 45 -11.36 -2.65 -9.06
C PHE A 45 -11.92 -3.53 -10.20
N ASP A 46 -12.75 -4.51 -9.91
CA ASP A 46 -13.42 -5.36 -10.92
C ASP A 46 -14.76 -4.76 -11.37
N ASN A 47 -15.05 -3.52 -11.02
CA ASN A 47 -16.28 -2.83 -11.40
C ASN A 47 -16.18 -2.24 -12.81
N HIS A 48 -16.82 -2.91 -13.77
CA HIS A 48 -16.85 -2.48 -15.18
C HIS A 48 -17.45 -1.09 -15.39
N ASN A 49 -18.36 -0.66 -14.52
CA ASN A 49 -19.00 0.66 -14.62
C ASN A 49 -18.04 1.82 -14.28
N LEU A 50 -16.97 1.54 -13.56
CA LEU A 50 -15.97 2.54 -13.20
C LEU A 50 -14.76 2.55 -14.15
N GLY A 51 -14.69 1.61 -15.10
CA GLY A 51 -13.57 1.49 -16.03
C GLY A 51 -12.24 1.15 -15.38
N THR A 52 -12.26 0.61 -14.16
CA THR A 52 -11.05 0.30 -13.35
C THR A 52 -10.60 -1.15 -13.45
N ASP A 53 -11.33 -1.98 -14.17
CA ASP A 53 -11.10 -3.41 -14.31
C ASP A 53 -9.97 -3.78 -15.27
N ASN A 54 -9.52 -2.84 -16.08
CA ASN A 54 -8.49 -3.01 -17.09
C ASN A 54 -7.34 -2.03 -16.89
N LYS A 55 -6.23 -2.30 -17.60
CA LYS A 55 -5.12 -1.36 -17.68
C LYS A 55 -5.56 -0.05 -18.32
N ALA A 56 -5.19 1.06 -17.70
CA ALA A 56 -5.42 2.40 -18.24
C ALA A 56 -4.73 2.57 -19.61
N ALA A 57 -5.48 3.08 -20.59
CA ALA A 57 -4.98 3.28 -21.94
C ALA A 57 -4.07 4.51 -22.07
N ALA A 58 -4.24 5.53 -21.24
CA ALA A 58 -3.70 6.85 -21.46
C ALA A 58 -3.00 7.49 -20.25
N SER A 59 -3.08 6.91 -19.07
CA SER A 59 -2.58 7.55 -17.85
C SER A 59 -2.00 6.54 -16.88
N ASP A 60 -0.87 6.87 -16.28
CA ASP A 60 -0.27 6.13 -15.18
C ASP A 60 -0.96 6.40 -13.81
N PHE A 61 -1.85 7.38 -13.75
CA PHE A 61 -2.59 7.72 -12.53
C PHE A 61 -3.41 6.53 -12.00
N GLU A 62 -4.14 5.85 -12.86
CA GLU A 62 -4.99 4.72 -12.47
C GLU A 62 -4.16 3.55 -11.93
N GLU A 63 -2.97 3.30 -12.50
CA GLU A 63 -2.07 2.26 -12.01
C GLU A 63 -1.47 2.62 -10.64
N ASN A 64 -1.10 3.87 -10.44
CA ASN A 64 -0.66 4.37 -9.13
C ASN A 64 -1.79 4.24 -8.11
N PHE A 65 -2.98 4.67 -8.47
CA PHE A 65 -4.17 4.60 -7.61
C PHE A 65 -4.50 3.16 -7.22
N PHE A 66 -4.50 2.24 -8.19
CA PHE A 66 -4.74 0.81 -7.94
C PHE A 66 -3.76 0.25 -6.88
N HIS A 67 -2.47 0.45 -7.05
CA HIS A 67 -1.47 -0.13 -6.16
C HIS A 67 -1.46 0.51 -4.77
N ILE A 68 -1.66 1.80 -4.68
CA ILE A 68 -1.72 2.51 -3.40
C ILE A 68 -2.96 2.08 -2.61
N ILE A 69 -4.12 2.05 -3.25
CA ILE A 69 -5.37 1.62 -2.60
C ILE A 69 -5.30 0.15 -2.19
N ARG A 70 -4.73 -0.71 -3.06
CA ARG A 70 -4.54 -2.11 -2.71
C ARG A 70 -3.64 -2.27 -1.48
N ALA A 71 -2.51 -1.58 -1.45
CA ALA A 71 -1.60 -1.62 -0.29
C ALA A 71 -2.29 -1.13 0.98
N PHE A 72 -3.06 -0.07 0.89
CA PHE A 72 -3.87 0.44 2.01
C PHE A 72 -4.90 -0.57 2.49
N HIS A 73 -5.64 -1.23 1.59
CA HIS A 73 -6.65 -2.22 1.95
C HIS A 73 -6.09 -3.44 2.69
N VAL A 74 -4.86 -3.84 2.39
CA VAL A 74 -4.25 -5.03 3.02
C VAL A 74 -3.35 -4.71 4.21
N THR A 75 -3.14 -3.45 4.54
CA THR A 75 -2.18 -3.00 5.58
C THR A 75 -2.36 -3.75 6.91
N SER A 76 -3.59 -3.87 7.38
CA SER A 76 -3.89 -4.54 8.66
C SER A 76 -3.80 -6.07 8.61
N ARG A 77 -3.64 -6.65 7.45
CA ARG A 77 -3.62 -8.11 7.24
C ARG A 77 -2.34 -8.60 6.58
N CYS A 78 -1.50 -7.68 6.13
CA CYS A 78 -0.24 -8.02 5.46
C CYS A 78 0.75 -8.61 6.46
N THR A 79 1.24 -9.81 6.16
CA THR A 79 2.26 -10.52 6.94
C THR A 79 3.68 -10.26 6.45
N ASP A 80 3.86 -9.36 5.50
CA ASP A 80 5.16 -9.03 4.88
C ASP A 80 5.84 -10.23 4.18
N CYS A 81 5.07 -11.09 3.56
CA CYS A 81 5.60 -12.29 2.89
C CYS A 81 6.36 -11.99 1.58
N GLY A 82 6.17 -10.83 0.96
CA GLY A 82 6.85 -10.42 -0.27
C GLY A 82 6.35 -11.07 -1.57
N GLU A 83 5.33 -11.93 -1.52
CA GLU A 83 4.84 -12.67 -2.69
C GLU A 83 4.30 -11.76 -3.80
N CYS A 84 3.71 -10.61 -3.45
CA CYS A 84 3.24 -9.64 -4.43
C CYS A 84 4.35 -9.12 -5.35
N SER A 85 5.56 -8.89 -4.81
CA SER A 85 6.73 -8.51 -5.62
C SER A 85 7.31 -9.69 -6.39
N ARG A 86 7.37 -10.87 -5.75
CA ARG A 86 7.92 -12.07 -6.36
C ARG A 86 7.16 -12.49 -7.62
N VAL A 87 5.84 -12.41 -7.58
CA VAL A 87 4.97 -12.85 -8.68
C VAL A 87 4.82 -11.80 -9.79
N CYS A 88 5.24 -10.57 -9.55
CA CYS A 88 5.06 -9.50 -10.53
C CYS A 88 5.94 -9.69 -11.76
N PRO A 89 5.37 -9.87 -12.98
CA PRO A 89 6.14 -10.06 -14.20
C PRO A 89 6.90 -8.80 -14.62
N GLN A 90 6.55 -7.64 -14.08
CA GLN A 90 7.22 -6.36 -14.33
C GLN A 90 8.23 -6.00 -13.24
N HIS A 91 8.48 -6.88 -12.30
CA HIS A 91 9.43 -6.69 -11.19
C HIS A 91 9.21 -5.40 -10.39
N ILE A 92 7.95 -5.04 -10.17
CA ILE A 92 7.60 -3.87 -9.35
C ILE A 92 7.78 -4.24 -7.86
N PRO A 93 8.50 -3.41 -7.08
CA PRO A 93 8.78 -3.71 -5.67
C PRO A 93 7.57 -3.39 -4.77
N LEU A 94 6.44 -4.04 -4.99
CA LEU A 94 5.17 -3.80 -4.30
C LEU A 94 5.24 -4.00 -2.79
N HIS A 95 6.10 -4.91 -2.32
CA HIS A 95 6.31 -5.15 -0.90
C HIS A 95 6.79 -3.91 -0.15
N LEU A 96 7.49 -2.99 -0.81
CA LEU A 96 7.94 -1.73 -0.19
C LEU A 96 6.78 -0.79 0.13
N LEU A 97 5.74 -0.76 -0.71
CA LEU A 97 4.51 -0.03 -0.39
C LEU A 97 3.85 -0.61 0.87
N ASN A 98 3.71 -1.92 0.93
CA ASN A 98 3.09 -2.58 2.08
C ASN A 98 3.90 -2.35 3.35
N ARG A 99 5.22 -2.48 3.30
CA ARG A 99 6.12 -2.20 4.43
C ARG A 99 6.03 -0.77 4.93
N LYS A 100 5.94 0.19 4.02
CA LYS A 100 5.77 1.60 4.39
C LYS A 100 4.46 1.81 5.12
N PHE A 101 3.35 1.28 4.61
CA PHE A 101 2.05 1.36 5.29
C PHE A 101 2.06 0.68 6.68
N ILE A 102 2.67 -0.49 6.80
CA ILE A 102 2.81 -1.18 8.08
C ILE A 102 3.62 -0.33 9.06
N LYS A 103 4.74 0.21 8.62
CA LYS A 103 5.60 1.07 9.45
C LYS A 103 4.84 2.30 9.96
N ASP A 104 4.19 3.03 9.07
CA ASP A 104 3.44 4.23 9.43
C ASP A 104 2.27 3.91 10.36
N THR A 105 1.55 2.82 10.11
CA THR A 105 0.46 2.39 10.99
C THR A 105 0.98 2.05 12.40
N ASN A 106 2.08 1.35 12.50
CA ASN A 106 2.69 1.02 13.79
C ASN A 106 3.19 2.26 14.54
N GLU A 107 3.76 3.22 13.83
CA GLU A 107 4.25 4.45 14.44
C GLU A 107 3.13 5.38 14.90
N LEU A 108 2.04 5.46 14.12
CA LEU A 108 0.96 6.43 14.36
C LEU A 108 -0.13 5.88 15.27
N TYR A 109 -0.43 4.59 15.21
CA TYR A 109 -1.60 3.99 15.85
C TYR A 109 -1.28 2.87 16.84
N GLY A 110 -0.05 2.41 16.90
CA GLY A 110 0.40 1.38 17.82
C GLY A 110 0.94 0.13 17.14
N ALA A 111 1.82 -0.56 17.85
CA ALA A 111 2.50 -1.75 17.34
C ALA A 111 1.50 -2.90 17.10
N TYR A 112 1.57 -3.47 15.92
CA TYR A 112 0.75 -4.61 15.52
C TYR A 112 1.48 -5.44 14.47
N GLN A 113 1.36 -6.76 14.57
CA GLN A 113 1.87 -7.70 13.58
C GLN A 113 0.75 -8.66 13.16
N ALA A 114 0.35 -8.62 11.90
CA ALA A 114 -0.64 -9.54 11.37
C ALA A 114 -0.16 -10.99 11.48
N GLY A 115 -1.01 -11.87 11.99
CA GLY A 115 -0.73 -13.30 12.14
C GLY A 115 0.15 -13.68 13.34
N ALA A 116 0.54 -12.74 14.19
CA ALA A 116 1.33 -13.03 15.39
C ALA A 116 0.53 -13.76 16.48
N ASP A 117 -0.75 -13.44 16.61
CA ASP A 117 -1.67 -14.07 17.55
C ASP A 117 -3.12 -14.02 17.01
N LEU A 118 -4.05 -14.66 17.72
CA LEU A 118 -5.46 -14.73 17.33
C LEU A 118 -6.35 -13.68 17.99
N GLU A 119 -5.83 -12.94 18.94
CA GLU A 119 -6.61 -12.04 19.80
C GLU A 119 -6.37 -10.57 19.53
N SER A 120 -5.16 -10.22 19.08
CA SER A 120 -4.82 -8.83 18.76
C SER A 120 -5.64 -8.28 17.59
N ARG A 121 -6.17 -7.08 17.78
CA ARG A 121 -6.93 -6.39 16.75
C ARG A 121 -6.06 -5.38 16.00
N PRO A 122 -6.20 -5.29 14.67
CA PRO A 122 -5.47 -4.29 13.89
C PRO A 122 -5.83 -2.86 14.34
N PRO A 123 -4.85 -1.96 14.47
CA PRO A 123 -5.09 -0.58 14.93
C PRO A 123 -6.12 0.19 14.09
N LEU A 124 -6.18 -0.09 12.77
CA LEU A 124 -7.11 0.61 11.86
C LEU A 124 -8.55 0.09 11.90
N MET A 125 -8.83 -0.94 12.70
CA MET A 125 -10.19 -1.47 12.90
C MET A 125 -10.90 -0.88 14.11
N ASP A 126 -10.19 -0.19 14.99
CA ASP A 126 -10.71 0.44 16.18
C ASP A 126 -10.39 1.94 16.16
N PHE A 127 -11.29 2.73 16.75
CA PHE A 127 -11.08 4.14 17.00
C PHE A 127 -10.72 4.35 18.46
N ARG A 128 -9.66 5.17 18.71
CA ARG A 128 -9.30 5.63 20.05
C ARG A 128 -9.27 7.15 20.08
N LYS A 129 -9.61 7.73 21.23
CA LYS A 129 -9.65 9.19 21.40
C LYS A 129 -8.28 9.87 21.27
N ASP A 130 -7.21 9.10 21.47
CA ASP A 130 -5.82 9.54 21.36
C ASP A 130 -5.19 9.21 20.01
N ASP A 131 -5.98 8.75 19.03
CA ASP A 131 -5.49 8.52 17.67
C ASP A 131 -4.96 9.83 17.04
N CYS A 132 -3.95 9.70 16.21
CA CYS A 132 -3.35 10.83 15.52
C CYS A 132 -4.37 11.55 14.65
N GLU A 133 -4.43 12.87 14.80
CA GLU A 133 -5.21 13.71 13.90
C GLU A 133 -4.55 13.78 12.51
N PRO A 134 -5.32 13.92 11.43
CA PRO A 134 -4.80 14.00 10.07
C PRO A 134 -3.73 15.08 9.87
N SER A 135 -3.85 16.22 10.55
CA SER A 135 -2.87 17.31 10.52
C SER A 135 -1.50 16.87 11.04
N VAL A 136 -1.47 16.06 12.09
CA VAL A 136 -0.22 15.55 12.68
C VAL A 136 0.47 14.58 11.73
N VAL A 137 -0.30 13.76 11.01
CA VAL A 137 0.21 12.87 9.97
C VAL A 137 0.83 13.68 8.84
N TYR A 138 0.17 14.75 8.43
CA TYR A 138 0.66 15.66 7.39
C TYR A 138 1.97 16.33 7.79
N GLU A 139 2.06 16.82 9.02
CA GLU A 139 3.26 17.45 9.56
C GLU A 139 4.44 16.48 9.68
N ARG A 140 4.20 15.22 9.97
CA ARG A 140 5.24 14.17 10.01
C ARG A 140 5.77 13.78 8.64
N GLY A 141 4.89 13.70 7.64
CA GLY A 141 5.23 13.30 6.28
C GLY A 141 5.77 14.44 5.44
N GLY A 142 5.48 15.65 5.83
CA GLY A 142 5.81 16.82 5.11
C GLY A 142 6.77 17.68 5.87
N VAL A 143 7.87 17.88 5.22
CA VAL A 143 8.53 19.17 5.28
C VAL A 143 8.72 19.71 6.70
N LYS A 144 9.67 19.18 7.37
CA LYS A 144 10.56 20.09 8.10
C LYS A 144 11.33 20.81 6.99
N GLY A 145 10.81 21.97 6.63
CA GLY A 145 11.49 22.90 5.75
C GLY A 145 12.86 23.25 6.30
#